data_6f068f841febca352d4b333ccfa291c0
#
_entry.id   6f068f841febca352d4b333ccfa291c0
#
_cell.length_a   1.000
_cell.length_b   1.000
_cell.length_c   1.000
_cell.angle_alpha   90.00
_cell.angle_beta   90.00
_cell.angle_gamma   90.00
#
_symmetry.space_group_name_H-M   'P 1'
#
loop_
_entity.id
_entity.type
_entity.pdbx_description
1 polymer ?
#
loop_
_entity_poly.entity_id
_entity_poly.type
_entity_poly.pdbx_seq_one_letter_code
_entity_poly.pdbx_strand_id
1 'polypeptide(L)'
;MKREELRTPCYVIMESEMKKNLQILQEIRQQSGCKILLAQKAFSMYSCYPLIGEYLDGTTASGLYEAKLGKECMGKENHIFSPAYREDEFEEVLANCEHLVFNSFSQL
;
A
#
# COMPACT_ATOMS: atom_id res chain seq x y z
N MET A 1 -15.72 -17.44 10.72
CA MET A 1 -14.98 -17.54 11.99
C MET A 1 -15.80 -16.90 13.09
N LYS A 2 -16.06 -17.61 14.15
CA LYS A 2 -16.81 -17.08 15.29
C LYS A 2 -15.86 -16.36 16.23
N ARG A 3 -16.39 -15.37 16.97
CA ARG A 3 -15.60 -14.55 17.89
C ARG A 3 -14.89 -15.40 18.96
N GLU A 4 -15.56 -16.46 19.40
CA GLU A 4 -15.05 -17.38 20.43
C GLU A 4 -13.88 -18.27 19.93
N GLU A 5 -13.68 -18.35 18.62
CA GLU A 5 -12.59 -19.13 18.01
C GLU A 5 -11.29 -18.32 17.85
N LEU A 6 -11.34 -17.02 18.14
CA LEU A 6 -10.19 -16.14 17.99
C LEU A 6 -9.22 -16.30 19.16
N ARG A 7 -7.95 -16.50 18.82
CA ARG A 7 -6.89 -16.46 19.83
C ARG A 7 -6.52 -15.00 20.13
N THR A 8 -6.77 -14.58 21.35
CA THR A 8 -6.48 -13.22 21.81
C THR A 8 -5.16 -13.12 22.57
N PRO A 9 -4.48 -11.94 22.58
CA PRO A 9 -4.88 -10.72 21.89
C PRO A 9 -4.62 -10.80 20.38
N CYS A 10 -5.51 -10.19 19.57
CA CYS A 10 -5.37 -10.13 18.10
C CYS A 10 -6.10 -8.91 17.52
N TYR A 11 -5.64 -8.47 16.34
CA TYR A 11 -6.39 -7.55 15.50
C TYR A 11 -7.34 -8.32 14.59
N VAL A 12 -8.55 -7.79 14.43
CA VAL A 12 -9.58 -8.40 13.57
C VAL A 12 -10.02 -7.38 12.53
N ILE A 13 -9.96 -7.76 11.27
CA ILE A 13 -10.47 -6.96 10.16
C ILE A 13 -11.85 -7.50 9.78
N MET A 14 -12.83 -6.62 9.79
CA MET A 14 -14.18 -6.90 9.31
C MET A 14 -14.21 -6.67 7.80
N GLU A 15 -14.09 -7.74 7.02
CA GLU A 15 -13.99 -7.65 5.55
C GLU A 15 -15.19 -6.92 4.92
N SER A 16 -16.40 -7.15 5.44
CA SER A 16 -17.61 -6.46 4.95
C SER A 16 -17.54 -4.93 5.13
N GLU A 17 -17.00 -4.48 6.27
CA GLU A 17 -16.83 -3.04 6.52
C GLU A 17 -15.69 -2.45 5.70
N MET A 18 -14.60 -3.19 5.54
CA MET A 18 -13.52 -2.80 4.64
C MET A 18 -14.03 -2.61 3.21
N LYS A 19 -14.83 -3.55 2.69
CA LYS A 19 -15.43 -3.43 1.35
C LYS A 19 -16.29 -2.18 1.20
N LYS A 20 -17.11 -1.84 2.18
CA LYS A 20 -17.91 -0.60 2.15
C LYS A 20 -17.02 0.65 2.04
N ASN A 21 -15.96 0.70 2.83
CA ASN A 21 -15.01 1.81 2.77
C ASN A 21 -14.27 1.87 1.42
N LEU A 22 -13.85 0.73 0.90
CA LEU A 22 -13.19 0.63 -0.40
C LEU A 22 -14.11 1.05 -1.55
N GLN A 23 -15.41 0.74 -1.48
CA GLN A 23 -16.39 1.19 -2.47
C GLN A 23 -16.51 2.72 -2.51
N ILE A 24 -16.49 3.38 -1.35
CA ILE A 24 -16.49 4.86 -1.28
C ILE A 24 -15.24 5.43 -1.96
N LEU A 25 -14.08 4.87 -1.66
CA LEU A 25 -12.82 5.29 -2.29
C LEU A 25 -12.83 5.05 -3.80
N GLN A 26 -13.39 3.93 -4.25
CA GLN A 26 -13.54 3.63 -5.67
C GLN A 26 -14.45 4.62 -6.39
N GLU A 27 -15.56 5.04 -5.78
CA GLU A 27 -16.44 6.07 -6.32
C GLU A 27 -15.71 7.40 -6.47
N ILE A 28 -14.96 7.83 -5.45
CA ILE A 28 -14.16 9.06 -5.50
C ILE A 28 -13.13 8.97 -6.63
N ARG A 29 -12.44 7.84 -6.75
CA ARG A 29 -11.48 7.58 -7.81
C ARG A 29 -12.11 7.69 -9.20
N GLN A 30 -13.27 7.09 -9.41
CA GLN A 30 -13.98 7.12 -10.68
C GLN A 30 -14.49 8.52 -11.04
N GLN A 31 -15.04 9.25 -10.06
CA GLN A 31 -15.59 10.59 -10.28
C GLN A 31 -14.50 11.66 -10.48
N SER A 32 -13.38 11.55 -9.77
CA SER A 32 -12.29 12.54 -9.83
C SER A 32 -11.28 12.27 -10.94
N GLY A 33 -11.15 11.03 -11.39
CA GLY A 33 -10.07 10.59 -12.26
C GLY A 33 -8.70 10.47 -11.56
N CYS A 34 -8.64 10.66 -10.25
CA CYS A 34 -7.42 10.51 -9.47
C CYS A 34 -7.12 9.05 -9.16
N LYS A 35 -5.85 8.70 -9.08
CA LYS A 35 -5.40 7.43 -8.53
C LYS A 35 -5.45 7.47 -7.02
N ILE A 36 -5.83 6.36 -6.40
CA ILE A 36 -5.81 6.20 -4.94
C ILE A 36 -4.90 5.02 -4.60
N LEU A 37 -3.95 5.27 -3.71
CA LEU A 37 -2.96 4.29 -3.28
C LEU A 37 -3.12 3.97 -1.80
N LEU A 38 -2.86 2.71 -1.45
CA LEU A 38 -2.78 2.29 -0.05
C LEU A 38 -1.46 2.75 0.56
N ALA A 39 -1.53 3.59 1.59
CA ALA A 39 -0.36 3.95 2.39
C ALA A 39 -0.02 2.83 3.37
N GLN A 40 1.01 2.06 3.08
CA GLN A 40 1.36 0.86 3.86
C GLN A 40 1.78 1.18 5.30
N LYS A 41 2.35 2.36 5.57
CA LYS A 41 2.64 2.81 6.94
C LYS A 41 1.38 2.95 7.82
N ALA A 42 0.22 3.18 7.20
CA ALA A 42 -1.05 3.28 7.92
C ALA A 42 -1.76 1.92 8.04
N PHE A 43 -1.59 1.06 7.04
CA PHE A 43 -2.19 -0.27 7.01
C PHE A 43 -1.34 -1.22 6.17
N SER A 44 -0.82 -2.26 6.80
CA SER A 44 0.07 -3.25 6.15
C SER A 44 -0.31 -4.70 6.44
N MET A 45 -1.58 -4.97 6.72
CA MET A 45 -2.08 -6.34 6.79
C MET A 45 -2.16 -6.92 5.37
N TYR A 46 -1.05 -7.46 4.90
CA TYR A 46 -0.84 -7.86 3.50
C TYR A 46 -1.81 -8.94 3.00
N SER A 47 -2.38 -9.74 3.89
CA SER A 47 -3.44 -10.70 3.52
C SER A 47 -4.70 -10.01 2.94
N CYS A 48 -4.91 -8.72 3.21
CA CYS A 48 -5.99 -7.92 2.64
C CYS A 48 -5.61 -7.24 1.31
N TYR A 49 -4.34 -7.25 0.90
CA TYR A 49 -3.88 -6.53 -0.30
C TYR A 49 -4.55 -6.99 -1.59
N PRO A 50 -4.80 -8.28 -1.83
CA PRO A 50 -5.55 -8.70 -3.01
C PRO A 50 -6.95 -8.07 -3.08
N LEU A 51 -7.68 -8.05 -1.96
CA LEU A 51 -8.99 -7.40 -1.88
C LEU A 51 -8.91 -5.89 -2.12
N ILE A 52 -7.98 -5.21 -1.43
CA ILE A 52 -7.78 -3.77 -1.58
C ILE A 52 -7.41 -3.41 -3.02
N GLY A 53 -6.59 -4.23 -3.66
CA GLY A 53 -6.19 -4.06 -5.05
C GLY A 53 -7.31 -4.16 -6.08
N GLU A 54 -8.44 -4.75 -5.75
CA GLU A 54 -9.63 -4.73 -6.61
C GLU A 54 -10.26 -3.33 -6.71
N TYR A 55 -10.04 -2.47 -5.72
CA TYR A 55 -10.65 -1.14 -5.60
C TYR A 55 -9.69 0.01 -5.82
N LEU A 56 -8.43 -0.14 -5.40
CA LEU A 56 -7.41 0.91 -5.46
C LEU A 56 -6.40 0.66 -6.59
N ASP A 57 -5.62 1.68 -6.91
CA ASP A 57 -4.67 1.65 -8.02
C ASP A 57 -3.33 1.03 -7.65
N GLY A 58 -3.01 0.95 -6.39
CA GLY A 58 -1.74 0.39 -5.94
C GLY A 58 -1.40 0.73 -4.50
N THR A 59 -0.11 0.71 -4.21
CA THR A 59 0.47 0.98 -2.89
C THR A 59 1.44 2.14 -2.92
N THR A 60 1.65 2.76 -1.76
CA THR A 60 2.77 3.66 -1.55
C THR A 60 3.59 3.20 -0.34
N ALA A 61 4.91 3.25 -0.50
CA ALA A 61 5.89 2.79 0.47
C ALA A 61 6.64 3.95 1.11
N SER A 62 7.10 3.77 2.33
CA SER A 62 7.95 4.71 3.06
C SER A 62 9.41 4.22 3.15
N GLY A 63 9.71 3.05 2.60
CA GLY A 63 11.02 2.43 2.55
C GLY A 63 11.02 1.14 1.74
N LEU A 64 12.19 0.52 1.61
CA LEU A 64 12.40 -0.65 0.75
C LEU A 64 11.52 -1.84 1.12
N TYR A 65 11.35 -2.13 2.42
CA TYR A 65 10.56 -3.29 2.85
C TYR A 65 9.09 -3.16 2.47
N GLU A 66 8.50 -1.98 2.65
CA GLU A 66 7.14 -1.71 2.20
C GLU A 66 7.04 -1.76 0.67
N ALA A 67 8.04 -1.27 -0.06
CA ALA A 67 8.08 -1.36 -1.52
C ALA A 67 8.03 -2.81 -2.00
N LYS A 68 8.84 -3.68 -1.42
CA LYS A 68 8.83 -5.12 -1.70
C LYS A 68 7.48 -5.75 -1.36
N LEU A 69 6.92 -5.43 -0.19
CA LEU A 69 5.64 -5.96 0.27
C LEU A 69 4.50 -5.56 -0.68
N GLY A 70 4.44 -4.29 -1.08
CA GLY A 70 3.44 -3.80 -2.01
C GLY A 70 3.51 -4.48 -3.37
N LYS A 71 4.71 -4.63 -3.92
CA LYS A 71 4.93 -5.33 -5.19
C LYS A 71 4.55 -6.80 -5.12
N GLU A 72 4.96 -7.50 -4.07
CA GLU A 72 4.71 -8.93 -3.91
C GLU A 72 3.23 -9.25 -3.63
N CYS A 73 2.60 -8.50 -2.72
CA CYS A 73 1.28 -8.85 -2.19
C CYS A 73 0.12 -8.19 -2.93
N MET A 74 0.30 -7.02 -3.53
CA MET A 74 -0.72 -6.38 -4.35
C MET A 74 -0.41 -6.48 -5.85
N GLY A 75 0.84 -6.24 -6.24
CA GLY A 75 1.30 -6.37 -7.62
C GLY A 75 0.73 -5.34 -8.57
N LYS A 76 0.29 -4.19 -8.06
CA LYS A 76 -0.18 -3.04 -8.83
C LYS A 76 0.84 -1.91 -8.77
N GLU A 77 0.45 -0.71 -9.20
CA GLU A 77 1.32 0.46 -9.18
C GLU A 77 1.90 0.70 -7.78
N ASN A 78 3.22 0.86 -7.69
CA ASN A 78 3.93 0.97 -6.43
C ASN A 78 4.76 2.24 -6.39
N HIS A 79 4.37 3.14 -5.52
CA HIS A 79 5.05 4.42 -5.30
C HIS A 79 5.93 4.35 -4.05
N ILE A 80 6.93 5.22 -3.97
CA ILE A 80 7.73 5.38 -2.78
C ILE A 80 8.06 6.85 -2.53
N PHE A 81 7.96 7.27 -1.28
CA PHE A 81 8.53 8.51 -0.77
C PHE A 81 9.40 8.21 0.44
N SER A 82 10.64 8.69 0.40
CA SER A 82 11.53 8.69 1.55
C SER A 82 12.25 10.04 1.62
N PRO A 83 12.45 10.60 2.82
CA PRO A 83 13.20 11.85 2.98
C PRO A 83 14.64 11.74 2.47
N ALA A 84 15.24 10.55 2.55
CA ALA A 84 16.54 10.23 2.00
C ALA A 84 16.58 8.76 1.60
N TYR A 85 17.09 8.49 0.40
CA TYR A 85 17.31 7.12 -0.08
C TYR A 85 18.76 6.70 0.25
N ARG A 86 18.92 5.47 0.70
CA ARG A 86 20.25 4.87 0.92
C ARG A 86 20.82 4.39 -0.41
N GLU A 87 22.10 4.68 -0.63
CA GLU A 87 22.78 4.27 -1.86
C GLU A 87 22.81 2.74 -2.03
N ASP A 88 23.02 2.01 -0.94
CA ASP A 88 23.08 0.54 -0.93
C ASP A 88 21.74 -0.16 -1.15
N GLU A 89 20.60 0.57 -1.06
CA GLU A 89 19.27 0.06 -1.29
C GLU A 89 18.63 0.60 -2.59
N PHE A 90 19.22 1.60 -3.19
CA PHE A 90 18.55 2.39 -4.24
C PHE A 90 18.22 1.56 -5.49
N GLU A 91 19.10 0.65 -5.91
CA GLU A 91 18.82 -0.23 -7.03
C GLU A 91 17.63 -1.15 -6.77
N GLU A 92 17.50 -1.66 -5.55
CA GLU A 92 16.35 -2.48 -5.18
C GLU A 92 15.06 -1.64 -5.12
N VAL A 93 15.14 -0.39 -4.69
CA VAL A 93 14.00 0.54 -4.73
C VAL A 93 13.54 0.74 -6.17
N LEU A 94 14.46 1.02 -7.10
CA LEU A 94 14.14 1.15 -8.53
C LEU A 94 13.52 -0.12 -9.13
N ALA A 95 13.97 -1.29 -8.70
CA ALA A 95 13.43 -2.56 -9.15
C ALA A 95 12.01 -2.85 -8.65
N ASN A 96 11.58 -2.20 -7.56
CA ASN A 96 10.30 -2.48 -6.91
C ASN A 96 9.25 -1.37 -7.08
N CYS A 97 9.62 -0.18 -7.53
CA CYS A 97 8.72 0.98 -7.62
C CYS A 97 8.70 1.59 -9.00
N GLU A 98 7.52 1.96 -9.48
CA GLU A 98 7.32 2.68 -10.74
C GLU A 98 7.45 4.20 -10.57
N HIS A 99 7.17 4.71 -9.37
CA HIS A 99 7.21 6.15 -9.07
C HIS A 99 7.99 6.42 -7.80
N LEU A 100 9.02 7.25 -7.91
CA LEU A 100 9.84 7.70 -6.80
C LEU A 100 9.63 9.18 -6.56
N VAL A 101 9.38 9.56 -5.33
CA VAL A 101 9.29 10.95 -4.90
C VAL A 101 10.53 11.30 -4.12
N PHE A 102 11.21 12.36 -4.56
CA PHE A 102 12.42 12.87 -3.92
C PHE A 102 12.11 14.09 -3.05
N ASN A 103 12.82 14.23 -1.95
CA ASN A 103 12.65 15.34 -1.02
C ASN A 103 13.50 16.58 -1.38
N SER A 104 14.51 16.41 -2.20
CA SER A 104 15.41 17.50 -2.63
C SER A 104 16.04 17.22 -4.00
N PHE A 105 16.45 18.26 -4.70
CA PHE A 105 17.17 18.14 -5.98
C PHE A 105 18.52 17.45 -5.85
N SER A 106 19.15 17.52 -4.68
CA SER A 106 20.44 16.86 -4.44
C SER A 106 20.37 15.34 -4.40
N GLN A 107 19.17 14.78 -4.27
CA GLN A 107 18.95 13.33 -4.28
C GLN A 107 18.59 12.80 -5.69
N LEU A 108 18.27 13.68 -6.59
CA LEU A 108 17.89 13.33 -7.95
C LEU A 108 19.11 13.02 -8.81
#